data_544de535d567f91eca8bea16ec480c29
#
_entry.id   544de535d567f91eca8bea16ec480c29
#
_cell.length_a   1.000
_cell.length_b   1.000
_cell.length_c   1.000
_cell.angle_alpha   90.00
_cell.angle_beta   90.00
_cell.angle_gamma   90.00
#
_symmetry.space_group_name_H-M   'P 1'
#
loop_
_entity.id
_entity.type
_entity.pdbx_description
1 polymer ?
#
loop_
_entity_poly.entity_id
_entity_poly.type
_entity_poly.pdbx_seq_one_letter_code
_entity_poly.pdbx_strand_id
1 'polypeptide(L)'
;MMDKKELDSLEKRLREKREIEMNRGELQNTGSVSEKFPKIVLASRSPRRIELIKLLGLNPSVYASEADENSTEKDPAILTQRLAFLKAEEVQKHFDDRTLIIGADTVVFSGEILGKPKTEEEAYRMLSALSGKEHVVYTGVCLLYGEKKMGFSEKTVVYIAKMSEREIREYIASGDSVDKAGAYGIQGAFSRFVKGIVGDYYNVMGLPVARLYQSLKLFSKEI
;
A
#
# COMPACT_ATOMS: atom_id res chain seq x y z
N MET A 1 -13.83 38.95 -13.98
CA MET A 1 -13.41 38.67 -15.36
C MET A 1 -12.11 37.92 -15.25
N MET A 2 -12.09 36.64 -15.63
CA MET A 2 -10.85 35.82 -15.56
C MET A 2 -9.80 36.43 -16.48
N ASP A 3 -8.54 36.45 -16.04
CA ASP A 3 -7.46 36.92 -16.88
C ASP A 3 -7.06 35.87 -17.94
N LYS A 4 -6.29 36.27 -18.95
CA LYS A 4 -5.89 35.41 -20.06
C LYS A 4 -5.05 34.21 -19.60
N LYS A 5 -4.24 34.37 -18.53
CA LYS A 5 -3.42 33.29 -17.96
C LYS A 5 -4.26 32.25 -17.23
N GLU A 6 -5.31 32.69 -16.54
CA GLU A 6 -6.25 31.79 -15.88
C GLU A 6 -7.06 30.98 -16.90
N LEU A 7 -7.44 31.63 -18.03
CA LEU A 7 -8.15 30.94 -19.12
C LEU A 7 -7.27 29.89 -19.81
N ASP A 8 -6.02 30.22 -20.14
CA ASP A 8 -5.05 29.31 -20.75
C ASP A 8 -4.74 28.10 -19.81
N SER A 9 -4.65 28.37 -18.51
CA SER A 9 -4.46 27.31 -17.51
C SER A 9 -5.66 26.37 -17.40
N LEU A 10 -6.87 26.92 -17.49
CA LEU A 10 -8.11 26.14 -17.47
C LEU A 10 -8.27 25.29 -18.72
N GLU A 11 -7.97 25.84 -19.89
CA GLU A 11 -8.02 25.13 -21.18
C GLU A 11 -7.00 23.97 -21.20
N LYS A 12 -5.78 24.19 -20.67
CA LYS A 12 -4.78 23.13 -20.55
C LYS A 12 -5.26 21.99 -19.66
N ARG A 13 -5.85 22.30 -18.49
CA ARG A 13 -6.45 21.30 -17.57
C ARG A 13 -7.62 20.55 -18.21
N LEU A 14 -8.43 21.22 -19.04
CA LEU A 14 -9.53 20.59 -19.73
C LEU A 14 -9.05 19.67 -20.86
N ARG A 15 -7.96 20.01 -21.56
CA ARG A 15 -7.32 19.13 -22.55
C ARG A 15 -6.72 17.89 -21.89
N GLU A 16 -5.99 18.05 -20.78
CA GLU A 16 -5.44 16.95 -20.01
C GLU A 16 -6.55 16.00 -19.48
N LYS A 17 -7.69 16.58 -19.02
CA LYS A 17 -8.86 15.79 -18.63
C LYS A 17 -9.47 15.01 -19.79
N ARG A 18 -9.59 15.63 -20.98
CA ARG A 18 -10.10 14.95 -22.19
C ARG A 18 -9.17 13.83 -22.67
N GLU A 19 -7.85 14.03 -22.60
CA GLU A 19 -6.88 12.96 -22.89
C GLU A 19 -6.99 11.80 -21.91
N ILE A 20 -7.19 12.08 -20.63
CA ILE A 20 -7.45 11.06 -19.60
C ILE A 20 -8.77 10.32 -19.88
N GLU A 21 -9.81 11.02 -20.32
CA GLU A 21 -11.11 10.41 -20.67
C GLU A 21 -11.07 9.64 -21.99
N MET A 22 -10.30 10.10 -22.99
CA MET A 22 -10.07 9.34 -24.23
C MET A 22 -9.27 8.05 -23.96
N ASN A 23 -8.22 8.13 -23.13
CA ASN A 23 -7.47 6.96 -22.71
C ASN A 23 -8.31 5.98 -21.85
N ARG A 24 -9.38 6.45 -21.20
CA ARG A 24 -10.38 5.57 -20.55
C ARG A 24 -11.17 4.72 -21.55
N GLY A 25 -11.39 5.22 -22.76
CA GLY A 25 -12.05 4.46 -23.85
C GLY A 25 -11.17 3.29 -24.36
N GLU A 26 -9.85 3.44 -24.36
CA GLU A 26 -8.91 2.37 -24.71
C GLU A 26 -8.72 1.34 -23.59
N LEU A 27 -9.04 1.69 -22.33
CA LEU A 27 -9.07 0.77 -21.19
C LEU A 27 -10.19 -0.29 -21.27
N GLN A 28 -11.20 -0.10 -22.13
CA GLN A 28 -12.31 -1.05 -22.29
C GLN A 28 -11.97 -2.26 -23.18
N ASN A 29 -10.79 -2.31 -23.80
CA ASN A 29 -10.43 -3.38 -24.74
C ASN A 29 -9.29 -4.32 -24.25
N THR A 30 -8.88 -4.22 -23.00
CA THR A 30 -8.07 -5.27 -22.36
C THR A 30 -9.03 -6.06 -21.49
N GLY A 31 -9.28 -7.32 -21.85
CA GLY A 31 -10.09 -8.24 -21.02
C GLY A 31 -9.77 -8.00 -19.55
N SER A 32 -10.80 -7.89 -18.71
CA SER A 32 -10.61 -7.43 -17.33
C SER A 32 -9.56 -8.32 -16.66
N VAL A 33 -8.77 -7.78 -15.75
CA VAL A 33 -7.77 -8.55 -14.97
C VAL A 33 -8.41 -9.80 -14.37
N SER A 34 -9.69 -9.73 -13.98
CA SER A 34 -10.47 -10.85 -13.46
C SER A 34 -10.72 -11.96 -14.49
N GLU A 35 -10.80 -11.66 -15.79
CA GLU A 35 -10.95 -12.68 -16.85
C GLU A 35 -9.66 -13.47 -17.08
N LYS A 36 -8.51 -12.81 -16.92
CA LYS A 36 -7.19 -13.45 -17.04
C LYS A 36 -6.84 -14.30 -15.83
N PHE A 37 -7.30 -13.92 -14.64
CA PHE A 37 -7.03 -14.60 -13.40
C PHE A 37 -8.35 -15.06 -12.75
N PRO A 38 -8.88 -16.24 -13.13
CA PRO A 38 -10.15 -16.73 -12.61
C PRO A 38 -10.13 -17.04 -11.11
N LYS A 39 -8.95 -17.30 -10.57
CA LYS A 39 -8.73 -17.50 -9.14
C LYS A 39 -7.66 -16.52 -8.64
N ILE A 40 -8.01 -15.72 -7.66
CA ILE A 40 -7.10 -14.75 -7.03
C ILE A 40 -7.13 -14.96 -5.53
N VAL A 41 -5.97 -15.00 -4.93
CA VAL A 41 -5.77 -15.10 -3.47
C VAL A 41 -4.95 -13.93 -2.98
N LEU A 42 -5.40 -13.28 -1.93
CA LEU A 42 -4.64 -12.27 -1.19
C LEU A 42 -3.97 -12.95 0.01
N ALA A 43 -2.63 -13.00 -0.01
CA ALA A 43 -1.82 -13.57 1.06
C ALA A 43 -1.68 -12.59 2.24
N SER A 44 -2.80 -12.15 2.82
CA SER A 44 -2.81 -11.15 3.89
C SER A 44 -4.11 -11.17 4.69
N ARG A 45 -4.01 -11.07 6.04
CA ARG A 45 -5.16 -10.86 6.94
C ARG A 45 -5.55 -9.39 7.09
N SER A 46 -4.80 -8.46 6.52
CA SER A 46 -5.05 -7.02 6.72
C SER A 46 -6.43 -6.60 6.17
N PRO A 47 -7.36 -6.12 7.02
CA PRO A 47 -8.67 -5.66 6.55
C PRO A 47 -8.54 -4.53 5.53
N ARG A 48 -7.56 -3.64 5.72
CA ARG A 48 -7.28 -2.53 4.82
C ARG A 48 -6.90 -3.01 3.41
N ARG A 49 -6.04 -4.02 3.30
CA ARG A 49 -5.66 -4.60 2.00
C ARG A 49 -6.83 -5.29 1.31
N ILE A 50 -7.70 -5.95 2.10
CA ILE A 50 -8.93 -6.59 1.59
C ILE A 50 -9.90 -5.54 1.03
N GLU A 51 -10.00 -4.37 1.64
CA GLU A 51 -10.80 -3.25 1.13
C GLU A 51 -10.17 -2.63 -0.12
N LEU A 52 -8.86 -2.37 -0.07
CA LEU A 52 -8.15 -1.71 -1.17
C LEU A 52 -8.16 -2.52 -2.46
N ILE A 53 -8.01 -3.84 -2.38
CA ILE A 53 -7.98 -4.68 -3.59
C ILE A 53 -9.33 -4.69 -4.32
N LYS A 54 -10.43 -4.45 -3.61
CA LYS A 54 -11.78 -4.31 -4.20
C LYS A 54 -11.91 -3.07 -5.09
N LEU A 55 -11.10 -2.03 -4.84
CA LEU A 55 -11.05 -0.84 -5.71
C LEU A 55 -10.57 -1.17 -7.14
N LEU A 56 -9.89 -2.29 -7.31
CA LEU A 56 -9.49 -2.82 -8.61
C LEU A 56 -10.57 -3.67 -9.30
N GLY A 57 -11.76 -3.77 -8.72
CA GLY A 57 -12.80 -4.69 -9.19
C GLY A 57 -12.48 -6.16 -8.93
N LEU A 58 -11.49 -6.45 -8.08
CA LEU A 58 -11.10 -7.82 -7.73
C LEU A 58 -11.76 -8.26 -6.42
N ASN A 59 -12.13 -9.54 -6.36
CA ASN A 59 -12.69 -10.15 -5.16
C ASN A 59 -11.89 -11.43 -4.80
N PRO A 60 -10.66 -11.28 -4.28
CA PRO A 60 -9.81 -12.42 -3.97
C PRO A 60 -10.33 -13.21 -2.77
N SER A 61 -10.06 -14.51 -2.76
CA SER A 61 -10.06 -15.27 -1.52
C SER A 61 -8.92 -14.78 -0.62
N VAL A 62 -9.14 -14.82 0.68
CA VAL A 62 -8.13 -14.41 1.68
C VAL A 62 -7.51 -15.65 2.29
N TYR A 63 -6.19 -15.76 2.19
CA TYR A 63 -5.43 -16.80 2.86
C TYR A 63 -4.23 -16.17 3.57
N ALA A 64 -4.17 -16.31 4.87
CA ALA A 64 -3.10 -15.68 5.64
C ALA A 64 -1.83 -16.52 5.58
N SER A 65 -0.72 -15.89 5.25
CA SER A 65 0.58 -16.52 5.33
C SER A 65 1.02 -16.76 6.79
N GLU A 66 1.64 -17.91 7.04
CA GLU A 66 2.31 -18.27 8.29
C GLU A 66 3.84 -18.22 8.15
N ALA A 67 4.34 -17.59 7.11
CA ALA A 67 5.78 -17.45 6.87
C ALA A 67 6.49 -16.74 8.02
N ASP A 68 7.70 -17.18 8.33
CA ASP A 68 8.57 -16.48 9.28
C ASP A 68 9.07 -15.16 8.66
N GLU A 69 8.61 -14.04 9.21
CA GLU A 69 8.93 -12.69 8.75
C GLU A 69 10.25 -12.12 9.31
N ASN A 70 11.01 -12.92 10.08
CA ASN A 70 12.31 -12.49 10.61
C ASN A 70 13.29 -12.17 9.48
N SER A 71 13.86 -10.99 9.52
CA SER A 71 14.81 -10.52 8.52
C SER A 71 15.86 -9.61 9.15
N THR A 72 17.09 -9.69 8.65
CA THR A 72 18.19 -8.77 8.97
C THR A 72 18.37 -7.67 7.92
N GLU A 73 17.50 -7.64 6.90
CA GLU A 73 17.53 -6.64 5.83
C GLU A 73 17.25 -5.24 6.40
N LYS A 74 18.10 -4.28 6.04
CA LYS A 74 18.03 -2.89 6.53
C LYS A 74 17.47 -1.92 5.49
N ASP A 75 17.50 -2.29 4.21
CA ASP A 75 16.84 -1.50 3.17
C ASP A 75 15.33 -1.76 3.19
N PRO A 76 14.50 -0.75 3.51
CA PRO A 76 13.06 -0.95 3.64
C PRO A 76 12.37 -1.35 2.33
N ALA A 77 12.90 -0.93 1.17
CA ALA A 77 12.33 -1.31 -0.12
C ALA A 77 12.61 -2.78 -0.44
N ILE A 78 13.83 -3.25 -0.17
CA ILE A 78 14.22 -4.65 -0.35
C ILE A 78 13.48 -5.53 0.67
N LEU A 79 13.41 -5.10 1.93
CA LEU A 79 12.72 -5.83 2.99
C LEU A 79 11.26 -6.08 2.65
N THR A 80 10.52 -5.01 2.32
CA THR A 80 9.08 -5.12 2.04
C THR A 80 8.79 -6.00 0.82
N GLN A 81 9.62 -5.90 -0.21
CA GLN A 81 9.50 -6.74 -1.40
C GLN A 81 9.78 -8.21 -1.07
N ARG A 82 10.85 -8.49 -0.31
CA ARG A 82 11.20 -9.84 0.15
C ARG A 82 10.10 -10.46 1.01
N LEU A 83 9.55 -9.71 1.97
CA LEU A 83 8.48 -10.20 2.84
C LEU A 83 7.18 -10.43 2.04
N ALA A 84 6.89 -9.59 1.05
CA ALA A 84 5.76 -9.82 0.15
C ALA A 84 5.91 -11.12 -0.65
N PHE A 85 7.11 -11.42 -1.18
CA PHE A 85 7.41 -12.68 -1.86
C PHE A 85 7.29 -13.87 -0.92
N LEU A 86 7.90 -13.78 0.26
CA LEU A 86 7.88 -14.85 1.25
C LEU A 86 6.45 -15.27 1.62
N LYS A 87 5.57 -14.27 1.84
CA LYS A 87 4.15 -14.50 2.11
C LYS A 87 3.43 -15.15 0.93
N ALA A 88 3.69 -14.67 -0.28
CA ALA A 88 3.03 -15.20 -1.47
C ALA A 88 3.50 -16.63 -1.79
N GLU A 89 4.81 -16.92 -1.69
CA GLU A 89 5.39 -18.24 -1.94
C GLU A 89 4.92 -19.28 -0.91
N GLU A 90 4.76 -18.89 0.35
CA GLU A 90 4.20 -19.78 1.36
C GLU A 90 2.75 -20.14 1.03
N VAL A 91 1.92 -19.13 0.72
CA VAL A 91 0.49 -19.33 0.38
C VAL A 91 0.33 -20.11 -0.93
N GLN A 92 1.19 -19.91 -1.92
CA GLN A 92 1.13 -20.59 -3.22
C GLN A 92 1.14 -22.12 -3.07
N LYS A 93 1.83 -22.67 -2.06
CA LYS A 93 1.91 -24.12 -1.80
C LYS A 93 0.54 -24.79 -1.56
N HIS A 94 -0.48 -23.98 -1.24
CA HIS A 94 -1.85 -24.45 -0.94
C HIS A 94 -2.81 -24.33 -2.12
N PHE A 95 -2.34 -23.85 -3.27
CA PHE A 95 -3.17 -23.57 -4.44
C PHE A 95 -2.56 -24.16 -5.72
N ASP A 96 -3.39 -24.28 -6.76
CA ASP A 96 -2.94 -24.72 -8.08
C ASP A 96 -2.19 -23.61 -8.83
N ASP A 97 -1.41 -23.98 -9.85
CA ASP A 97 -0.59 -23.05 -10.65
C ASP A 97 -1.43 -22.02 -11.45
N ARG A 98 -2.75 -22.20 -11.56
CA ARG A 98 -3.68 -21.27 -12.20
C ARG A 98 -4.29 -20.27 -11.22
N THR A 99 -3.75 -20.17 -10.04
CA THR A 99 -4.18 -19.22 -9.01
C THR A 99 -3.19 -18.06 -8.93
N LEU A 100 -3.66 -16.84 -9.11
CA LEU A 100 -2.86 -15.63 -8.86
C LEU A 100 -2.77 -15.39 -7.35
N ILE A 101 -1.57 -15.43 -6.82
CA ILE A 101 -1.30 -15.08 -5.42
C ILE A 101 -0.75 -13.65 -5.34
N ILE A 102 -1.36 -12.82 -4.52
CA ILE A 102 -0.93 -11.45 -4.28
C ILE A 102 -0.43 -11.33 -2.84
N GLY A 103 0.87 -11.15 -2.67
CA GLY A 103 1.51 -10.86 -1.38
C GLY A 103 1.78 -9.38 -1.21
N ALA A 104 1.73 -8.88 0.02
CA ALA A 104 2.13 -7.51 0.34
C ALA A 104 2.68 -7.39 1.75
N ASP A 105 3.64 -6.48 1.93
CA ASP A 105 4.17 -6.10 3.24
C ASP A 105 4.41 -4.60 3.33
N THR A 106 4.33 -4.03 4.54
CA THR A 106 4.43 -2.58 4.75
C THR A 106 5.25 -2.28 5.99
N VAL A 107 6.20 -1.37 5.85
CA VAL A 107 6.99 -0.82 6.96
C VAL A 107 7.02 0.70 6.93
N VAL A 108 7.22 1.30 8.10
CA VAL A 108 7.54 2.71 8.26
C VAL A 108 9.05 2.84 8.47
N PHE A 109 9.68 3.80 7.82
CA PHE A 109 11.11 4.09 7.95
C PHE A 109 11.34 5.52 8.41
N SER A 110 12.01 5.67 9.55
CA SER A 110 12.40 6.98 10.15
C SER A 110 13.80 6.89 10.74
N GLY A 111 14.82 6.73 9.86
CA GLY A 111 16.18 6.41 10.26
C GLY A 111 16.39 4.93 10.60
N GLU A 112 15.35 4.26 11.06
CA GLU A 112 15.26 2.82 11.29
C GLU A 112 13.91 2.29 10.82
N ILE A 113 13.80 0.97 10.65
CA ILE A 113 12.56 0.30 10.26
C ILE A 113 11.67 0.14 11.49
N LEU A 114 10.48 0.74 11.43
CA LEU A 114 9.45 0.63 12.44
C LEU A 114 8.38 -0.37 11.98
N GLY A 115 8.35 -1.52 12.63
CA GLY A 115 7.29 -2.52 12.44
C GLY A 115 6.04 -2.20 13.26
N LYS A 116 5.26 -3.23 13.59
CA LYS A 116 4.10 -3.11 14.47
C LYS A 116 4.55 -3.07 15.94
N PRO A 117 3.99 -2.18 16.76
CA PRO A 117 4.32 -2.14 18.19
C PRO A 117 3.79 -3.40 18.89
N LYS A 118 4.57 -3.92 19.82
CA LYS A 118 4.20 -5.07 20.65
C LYS A 118 3.58 -4.64 21.99
N THR A 119 3.86 -3.42 22.43
CA THR A 119 3.36 -2.83 23.68
C THR A 119 2.95 -1.37 23.46
N GLU A 120 2.20 -0.81 24.41
CA GLU A 120 1.84 0.62 24.40
C GLU A 120 3.06 1.52 24.53
N GLU A 121 4.08 1.11 25.30
CA GLU A 121 5.35 1.85 25.42
C GLU A 121 6.13 1.87 24.12
N GLU A 122 6.08 0.77 23.36
CA GLU A 122 6.70 0.72 22.04
C GLU A 122 5.94 1.62 21.05
N ALA A 123 4.61 1.60 21.07
CA ALA A 123 3.78 2.52 20.31
C ALA A 123 4.08 3.99 20.68
N TYR A 124 4.20 4.30 21.97
CA TYR A 124 4.56 5.64 22.44
C TYR A 124 5.93 6.09 21.92
N ARG A 125 6.93 5.23 21.98
CA ARG A 125 8.28 5.56 21.45
C ARG A 125 8.25 5.81 19.95
N MET A 126 7.54 4.95 19.18
CA MET A 126 7.39 5.12 17.73
C MET A 126 6.71 6.46 17.40
N LEU A 127 5.55 6.74 17.99
CA LEU A 127 4.80 7.96 17.73
C LEU A 127 5.55 9.23 18.17
N SER A 128 6.26 9.17 19.29
CA SER A 128 7.13 10.27 19.76
C SER A 128 8.28 10.53 18.79
N ALA A 129 8.86 9.47 18.20
CA ALA A 129 9.92 9.59 17.20
C ALA A 129 9.42 10.21 15.89
N LEU A 130 8.15 9.98 15.50
CA LEU A 130 7.51 10.50 14.30
C LEU A 130 6.93 11.91 14.48
N SER A 131 6.65 12.34 15.72
CA SER A 131 6.02 13.62 16.04
C SER A 131 6.82 14.80 15.51
N GLY A 132 6.18 15.66 14.70
CA GLY A 132 6.77 16.87 14.13
C GLY A 132 7.76 16.63 13.00
N LYS A 133 7.86 15.42 12.48
CA LYS A 133 8.83 15.02 11.46
C LYS A 133 8.17 14.44 10.20
N GLU A 134 8.99 14.23 9.20
CA GLU A 134 8.67 13.38 8.06
C GLU A 134 9.22 11.98 8.26
N HIS A 135 8.58 11.02 7.62
CA HIS A 135 9.05 9.64 7.52
C HIS A 135 8.59 9.03 6.19
N VAL A 136 9.07 7.85 5.87
CA VAL A 136 8.74 7.17 4.62
C VAL A 136 8.01 5.86 4.91
N VAL A 137 6.91 5.62 4.22
CA VAL A 137 6.20 4.35 4.23
C VAL A 137 6.54 3.58 2.97
N TYR A 138 6.98 2.34 3.11
CA TYR A 138 7.25 1.41 2.02
C TYR A 138 6.24 0.28 2.05
N THR A 139 5.66 -0.03 0.89
CA THR A 139 4.87 -1.25 0.70
C THR A 139 5.44 -2.04 -0.46
N GLY A 140 5.89 -3.25 -0.17
CA GLY A 140 6.25 -4.25 -1.15
C GLY A 140 5.02 -5.04 -1.60
N VAL A 141 4.96 -5.36 -2.89
CA VAL A 141 3.92 -6.20 -3.49
C VAL A 141 4.57 -7.27 -4.34
N CYS A 142 4.00 -8.47 -4.29
CA CYS A 142 4.40 -9.62 -5.11
C CYS A 142 3.18 -10.23 -5.80
N LEU A 143 3.35 -10.60 -7.06
CA LEU A 143 2.42 -11.37 -7.87
C LEU A 143 3.07 -12.70 -8.23
N LEU A 144 2.40 -13.82 -7.96
CA LEU A 144 2.82 -15.17 -8.35
C LEU A 144 1.71 -15.85 -9.13
N TYR A 145 2.06 -16.52 -10.24
CA TYR A 145 1.15 -17.34 -11.03
C TYR A 145 1.94 -18.47 -11.69
N GLY A 146 1.79 -19.69 -11.21
CA GLY A 146 2.69 -20.80 -11.54
C GLY A 146 4.13 -20.45 -11.21
N GLU A 147 5.03 -20.55 -12.20
CA GLU A 147 6.44 -20.20 -12.06
C GLU A 147 6.73 -18.70 -12.29
N LYS A 148 5.75 -17.96 -12.78
CA LYS A 148 5.92 -16.53 -13.07
C LYS A 148 5.79 -15.69 -11.82
N LYS A 149 6.68 -14.72 -11.70
CA LYS A 149 6.71 -13.82 -10.55
C LYS A 149 7.07 -12.40 -10.95
N MET A 150 6.38 -11.45 -10.34
CA MET A 150 6.66 -10.02 -10.44
C MET A 150 6.58 -9.39 -9.06
N GLY A 151 7.45 -8.45 -8.76
CA GLY A 151 7.41 -7.72 -7.49
C GLY A 151 7.92 -6.30 -7.63
N PHE A 152 7.44 -5.44 -6.73
CA PHE A 152 7.90 -4.06 -6.64
C PHE A 152 7.76 -3.55 -5.20
N SER A 153 8.43 -2.45 -4.88
CA SER A 153 8.20 -1.67 -3.65
C SER A 153 7.80 -0.25 -4.02
N GLU A 154 6.77 0.28 -3.35
CA GLU A 154 6.30 1.67 -3.48
C GLU A 154 6.66 2.44 -2.24
N LYS A 155 6.98 3.74 -2.38
CA LYS A 155 7.33 4.61 -1.27
C LYS A 155 6.48 5.87 -1.24
N THR A 156 6.12 6.34 -0.03
CA THR A 156 5.39 7.58 0.19
C THR A 156 5.97 8.31 1.39
N VAL A 157 6.27 9.58 1.24
CA VAL A 157 6.68 10.45 2.35
C VAL A 157 5.43 10.95 3.07
N VAL A 158 5.43 10.89 4.40
CA VAL A 158 4.34 11.37 5.25
C VAL A 158 4.87 12.42 6.21
N TYR A 159 4.20 13.56 6.31
CA TYR A 159 4.55 14.67 7.19
C TYR A 159 3.61 14.70 8.38
N ILE A 160 4.15 14.61 9.59
CA ILE A 160 3.37 14.61 10.84
C ILE A 160 3.49 15.95 11.57
N ALA A 161 2.37 16.45 12.07
CA ALA A 161 2.35 17.60 12.99
C ALA A 161 3.02 17.24 14.32
N LYS A 162 3.51 18.24 15.03
CA LYS A 162 4.01 18.02 16.39
C LYS A 162 2.84 17.62 17.28
N MET A 163 3.03 16.53 18.00
CA MET A 163 2.06 15.99 18.97
C MET A 163 2.59 16.21 20.39
N SER A 164 1.69 16.56 21.31
CA SER A 164 1.97 16.55 22.74
C SER A 164 1.95 15.11 23.28
N GLU A 165 2.58 14.90 24.44
CA GLU A 165 2.54 13.61 25.13
C GLU A 165 1.10 13.13 25.37
N ARG A 166 0.22 14.06 25.79
CA ARG A 166 -1.19 13.78 26.03
C ARG A 166 -1.89 13.26 24.77
N GLU A 167 -1.70 13.90 23.62
CA GLU A 167 -2.32 13.48 22.36
C GLU A 167 -1.84 12.09 21.91
N ILE A 168 -0.54 11.79 22.09
CA ILE A 168 0.02 10.48 21.80
C ILE A 168 -0.62 9.41 22.69
N ARG A 169 -0.73 9.65 24.00
CA ARG A 169 -1.33 8.71 24.94
C ARG A 169 -2.84 8.51 24.68
N GLU A 170 -3.58 9.57 24.40
CA GLU A 170 -4.99 9.49 24.01
C GLU A 170 -5.19 8.66 22.74
N TYR A 171 -4.31 8.82 21.76
CA TYR A 171 -4.37 8.01 20.53
C TYR A 171 -4.06 6.53 20.81
N ILE A 172 -3.05 6.22 21.60
CA ILE A 172 -2.73 4.83 21.99
C ILE A 172 -3.88 4.19 22.73
N ALA A 173 -4.47 4.92 23.69
CA ALA A 173 -5.61 4.45 24.48
C ALA A 173 -6.87 4.14 23.63
N SER A 174 -6.99 4.73 22.43
CA SER A 174 -8.06 4.38 21.48
C SER A 174 -7.92 2.97 20.87
N GLY A 175 -6.78 2.31 21.03
CA GLY A 175 -6.46 1.02 20.42
C GLY A 175 -6.11 1.07 18.93
N ASP A 176 -6.19 2.25 18.29
CA ASP A 176 -5.96 2.38 16.84
C ASP A 176 -4.47 2.25 16.44
N SER A 177 -3.55 2.26 17.40
CA SER A 177 -2.11 2.05 17.18
C SER A 177 -1.72 0.59 16.94
N VAL A 178 -2.56 -0.34 17.36
CA VAL A 178 -2.31 -1.79 17.26
C VAL A 178 -2.37 -2.25 15.80
N ASP A 179 -1.57 -3.26 15.44
CA ASP A 179 -1.50 -3.86 14.10
C ASP A 179 -1.06 -2.93 12.94
N LYS A 180 -0.47 -1.78 13.24
CA LYS A 180 0.00 -0.83 12.24
C LYS A 180 1.50 -0.59 12.35
N ALA A 181 2.20 -0.65 11.21
CA ALA A 181 3.61 -0.25 11.13
C ALA A 181 3.77 1.22 11.58
N GLY A 182 4.77 1.50 12.42
CA GLY A 182 4.97 2.82 13.00
C GLY A 182 3.90 3.26 14.00
N ALA A 183 3.05 2.33 14.46
CA ALA A 183 2.00 2.53 15.45
C ALA A 183 0.88 3.52 15.05
N TYR A 184 0.65 3.78 13.75
CA TYR A 184 -0.43 4.68 13.33
C TYR A 184 -1.13 4.23 12.04
N GLY A 185 -2.38 4.69 11.86
CA GLY A 185 -3.11 4.59 10.60
C GLY A 185 -3.39 5.96 10.02
N ILE A 186 -3.07 6.18 8.72
CA ILE A 186 -3.36 7.45 8.05
C ILE A 186 -4.86 7.78 7.99
N GLN A 187 -5.69 6.75 8.09
CA GLN A 187 -7.14 6.85 8.25
C GLN A 187 -7.52 6.96 9.73
N GLY A 188 -8.75 7.37 10.00
CA GLY A 188 -9.27 7.42 11.36
C GLY A 188 -8.71 8.57 12.19
N ALA A 189 -8.58 8.35 13.50
CA ALA A 189 -8.27 9.40 14.48
C ALA A 189 -6.88 10.05 14.28
N PHE A 190 -5.91 9.31 13.73
CA PHE A 190 -4.56 9.84 13.49
C PHE A 190 -4.50 10.84 12.33
N SER A 191 -5.48 10.84 11.43
CA SER A 191 -5.51 11.75 10.27
C SER A 191 -5.36 13.22 10.65
N ARG A 192 -5.83 13.62 11.84
CA ARG A 192 -5.69 14.99 12.38
C ARG A 192 -4.24 15.44 12.58
N PHE A 193 -3.30 14.51 12.65
CA PHE A 193 -1.87 14.78 12.78
C PHE A 193 -1.11 14.72 11.45
N VAL A 194 -1.73 14.26 10.38
CA VAL A 194 -1.11 14.17 9.06
C VAL A 194 -1.21 15.52 8.37
N LYS A 195 -0.08 16.19 8.18
CA LYS A 195 0.01 17.49 7.48
C LYS A 195 -0.05 17.36 5.97
N GLY A 196 0.41 16.22 5.45
CA GLY A 196 0.45 15.97 4.02
C GLY A 196 1.25 14.72 3.69
N ILE A 197 1.19 14.32 2.43
CA ILE A 197 1.96 13.22 1.86
C ILE A 197 2.56 13.63 0.52
N VAL A 198 3.67 12.97 0.14
CA VAL A 198 4.22 13.00 -1.22
C VAL A 198 4.34 11.56 -1.70
N GLY A 199 3.49 11.18 -2.65
CA GLY A 199 3.36 9.82 -3.17
C GLY A 199 1.93 9.29 -3.12
N ASP A 200 1.78 7.98 -3.02
CA ASP A 200 0.51 7.26 -3.06
C ASP A 200 -0.10 7.11 -1.65
N TYR A 201 -1.31 7.62 -1.48
CA TYR A 201 -2.09 7.49 -0.24
C TYR A 201 -2.40 6.02 0.11
N TYR A 202 -2.77 5.23 -0.89
CA TYR A 202 -3.10 3.81 -0.70
C TYR A 202 -1.86 2.97 -0.36
N ASN A 203 -0.67 3.42 -0.80
CA ASN A 203 0.58 2.85 -0.33
C ASN A 203 0.72 2.96 1.20
N VAL A 204 0.41 4.12 1.77
CA VAL A 204 0.45 4.32 3.23
C VAL A 204 -0.56 3.44 3.97
N MET A 205 -1.70 3.16 3.34
CA MET A 205 -2.71 2.21 3.86
C MET A 205 -2.26 0.75 3.78
N GLY A 206 -1.25 0.45 2.96
CA GLY A 206 -0.64 -0.88 2.87
C GLY A 206 -0.84 -1.64 1.56
N LEU A 207 -1.38 -0.99 0.50
CA LEU A 207 -1.48 -1.56 -0.85
C LEU A 207 -1.53 -0.43 -1.90
N PRO A 208 -0.47 -0.21 -2.70
CA PRO A 208 -0.42 0.84 -3.72
C PRO A 208 -1.28 0.48 -4.93
N VAL A 209 -2.56 0.83 -4.87
CA VAL A 209 -3.64 0.38 -5.78
C VAL A 209 -3.34 0.72 -7.24
N ALA A 210 -2.89 1.96 -7.51
CA ALA A 210 -2.61 2.40 -8.87
C ALA A 210 -1.47 1.59 -9.51
N ARG A 211 -0.36 1.41 -8.78
CA ARG A 211 0.79 0.64 -9.27
C ARG A 211 0.48 -0.84 -9.36
N LEU A 212 -0.26 -1.41 -8.41
CA LEU A 212 -0.72 -2.79 -8.46
C LEU A 212 -1.56 -3.04 -9.72
N TYR A 213 -2.49 -2.14 -10.06
CA TYR A 213 -3.30 -2.25 -11.27
C TYR A 213 -2.43 -2.31 -12.54
N GLN A 214 -1.46 -1.40 -12.68
CA GLN A 214 -0.56 -1.41 -13.82
C GLN A 214 0.30 -2.67 -13.87
N SER A 215 0.79 -3.13 -12.72
CA SER A 215 1.57 -4.37 -12.61
C SER A 215 0.74 -5.59 -13.00
N LEU A 216 -0.53 -5.68 -12.60
CA LEU A 216 -1.44 -6.75 -13.00
C LEU A 216 -1.67 -6.75 -14.52
N LYS A 217 -1.84 -5.58 -15.14
CA LYS A 217 -1.97 -5.46 -16.60
C LYS A 217 -0.71 -5.92 -17.35
N LEU A 218 0.48 -5.57 -16.84
CA LEU A 218 1.74 -6.02 -17.43
C LEU A 218 1.89 -7.54 -17.25
N PHE A 219 1.70 -8.02 -16.05
CA PHE A 219 1.84 -9.43 -15.70
C PHE A 219 0.88 -10.32 -16.50
N SER A 220 -0.35 -9.85 -16.75
CA SER A 220 -1.33 -10.58 -17.57
C SER A 220 -0.96 -10.73 -19.05
N LYS A 221 0.01 -9.96 -19.55
CA LYS A 221 0.52 -10.09 -20.93
C LYS A 221 1.62 -11.16 -21.06
N GLU A 222 2.20 -11.56 -19.94
CA GLU A 222 3.27 -12.54 -19.87
C GLU A 222 2.75 -13.97 -19.66
N ILE A 223 1.43 -14.12 -19.45
CA ILE A 223 0.70 -15.36 -19.22
C ILE A 223 -0.07 -15.74 -20.49
#